data_879157f26735b1eb633fd252cb89f201
#
_entry.id   879157f26735b1eb633fd252cb89f201
#
_cell.length_a   1.000
_cell.length_b   1.000
_cell.length_c   1.000
_cell.angle_alpha   90.00
_cell.angle_beta   90.00
_cell.angle_gamma   90.00
#
_symmetry.space_group_name_H-M   'P 1'
#
loop_
_entity.id
_entity.type
_entity.pdbx_description
1 polymer ?
#
loop_
_entity_poly.entity_id
_entity_poly.type
_entity_poly.pdbx_seq_one_letter_code
_entity_poly.pdbx_strand_id
1 'polypeptide(L)'
;MIRLEKRQRISKFWTTITPVVAVFLTMLFGGLMFGLLLGDFSSAFSAIKLIFWDPLFDENFASYARPQLLVKAGPIILIAIGLSIGFKAGIWNIGAEGQYILGAIFGASVALSLYPQESVFIFPAMILAGAMGGFIWALIPALLKVYFKTNEILVSLMLVYVAENIL
;
A
#
# COMPACT_ATOMS: atom_id res chain seq x y z
N MET A 1 27.17 17.71 -25.62
CA MET A 1 26.84 17.25 -24.26
C MET A 1 25.34 17.38 -24.04
N ILE A 2 24.63 16.32 -23.72
CA ILE A 2 23.19 16.34 -23.37
C ILE A 2 23.10 16.86 -21.94
N ARG A 3 22.45 17.99 -21.73
CA ARG A 3 22.24 18.58 -20.41
C ARG A 3 20.80 18.35 -19.99
N LEU A 4 20.60 17.63 -18.90
CA LEU A 4 19.26 17.41 -18.33
C LEU A 4 18.88 18.62 -17.47
N GLU A 5 17.88 19.36 -17.89
CA GLU A 5 17.36 20.52 -17.15
C GLU A 5 15.96 20.21 -16.61
N LYS A 6 15.69 20.68 -15.38
CA LYS A 6 14.38 20.49 -14.76
C LYS A 6 13.32 21.26 -15.55
N ARG A 7 12.26 20.56 -15.96
CA ARG A 7 11.15 21.15 -16.72
C ARG A 7 10.44 22.21 -15.88
N GLN A 8 10.36 23.43 -16.37
CA GLN A 8 9.75 24.56 -15.65
C GLN A 8 8.23 24.49 -15.59
N ARG A 9 7.57 23.83 -16.55
CA ARG A 9 6.12 23.67 -16.59
C ARG A 9 5.74 22.18 -16.57
N ILE A 10 4.92 21.80 -15.60
CA ILE A 10 4.37 20.45 -15.48
C ILE A 10 3.18 20.36 -16.45
N SER A 11 3.27 19.52 -17.48
CA SER A 11 2.15 19.24 -18.37
C SER A 11 1.20 18.26 -17.69
N LYS A 12 -0.08 18.63 -17.54
CA LYS A 12 -1.14 17.77 -16.99
C LYS A 12 -1.24 16.43 -17.75
N PHE A 13 -1.09 16.47 -19.07
CA PHE A 13 -1.08 15.29 -19.91
C PHE A 13 0.00 14.28 -19.53
N TRP A 14 1.25 14.71 -19.40
CA TRP A 14 2.36 13.83 -18.99
C TRP A 14 2.21 13.31 -17.56
N THR A 15 1.67 14.13 -16.64
CA THR A 15 1.44 13.71 -15.25
C THR A 15 0.43 12.56 -15.18
N THR A 16 -0.60 12.57 -16.03
CA THR A 16 -1.63 11.53 -16.06
C THR A 16 -1.19 10.29 -16.84
N ILE A 17 -0.46 10.47 -17.95
CA ILE A 17 -0.07 9.36 -18.83
C ILE A 17 1.13 8.58 -18.28
N THR A 18 2.07 9.25 -17.62
CA THR A 18 3.30 8.60 -17.11
C THR A 18 3.03 7.37 -16.24
N PRO A 19 2.11 7.39 -15.25
CA PRO A 19 1.80 6.20 -14.46
C PRO A 19 1.25 5.04 -15.32
N VAL A 20 0.39 5.35 -16.28
CA VAL A 20 -0.21 4.34 -17.18
C VAL A 20 0.87 3.70 -18.05
N VAL A 21 1.72 4.52 -18.67
CA VAL A 21 2.85 4.04 -19.48
C VAL A 21 3.83 3.22 -18.63
N ALA A 22 4.09 3.65 -17.39
CA ALA A 22 4.96 2.91 -16.47
C ALA A 22 4.42 1.51 -16.17
N VAL A 23 3.10 1.37 -15.92
CA VAL A 23 2.46 0.06 -15.71
C VAL A 23 2.62 -0.82 -16.95
N PHE A 24 2.30 -0.30 -18.15
CA PHE A 24 2.47 -1.07 -19.39
C PHE A 24 3.92 -1.49 -19.63
N LEU A 25 4.89 -0.60 -19.45
CA LEU A 25 6.31 -0.93 -19.60
C LEU A 25 6.75 -1.98 -18.58
N THR A 26 6.27 -1.91 -17.34
CA THR A 26 6.56 -2.91 -16.30
C THR A 26 5.98 -4.27 -16.67
N MET A 27 4.75 -4.31 -17.20
CA MET A 27 4.14 -5.56 -17.68
C MET A 27 4.94 -6.18 -18.85
N LEU A 28 5.33 -5.36 -19.84
CA LEU A 28 6.13 -5.82 -20.96
C LEU A 28 7.51 -6.33 -20.53
N PHE A 29 8.18 -5.57 -19.67
CA PHE A 29 9.50 -5.95 -19.18
C PHE A 29 9.43 -7.21 -18.29
N GLY A 30 8.46 -7.27 -17.39
CA GLY A 30 8.22 -8.44 -16.54
C GLY A 30 7.89 -9.69 -17.35
N GLY A 31 7.02 -9.57 -18.36
CA GLY A 31 6.70 -10.67 -19.28
C GLY A 31 7.90 -11.13 -20.10
N LEU A 32 8.70 -10.20 -20.61
CA LEU A 32 9.91 -10.51 -21.36
C LEU A 32 10.93 -11.24 -20.47
N MET A 33 11.17 -10.76 -19.25
CA MET A 33 12.04 -11.41 -18.29
C MET A 33 11.56 -12.81 -17.92
N PHE A 34 10.26 -12.96 -17.69
CA PHE A 34 9.66 -14.27 -17.38
C PHE A 34 9.80 -15.24 -18.56
N GLY A 35 9.54 -14.79 -19.79
CA GLY A 35 9.72 -15.60 -20.99
C GLY A 35 11.17 -16.03 -21.23
N LEU A 36 12.13 -15.14 -20.97
CA LEU A 36 13.56 -15.46 -21.09
C LEU A 36 14.01 -16.46 -20.02
N LEU A 37 13.53 -16.31 -18.77
CA LEU A 37 13.92 -17.20 -17.67
C LEU A 37 13.36 -18.63 -17.85
N LEU A 38 12.12 -18.74 -18.33
CA LEU A 38 11.49 -20.05 -18.58
C LEU A 38 11.80 -20.64 -19.96
N GLY A 39 12.36 -19.85 -20.88
CA GLY A 39 12.58 -20.26 -22.26
C GLY A 39 11.29 -20.43 -23.09
N ASP A 40 10.15 -19.94 -22.55
CA ASP A 40 8.83 -20.05 -23.19
C ASP A 40 8.03 -18.74 -23.06
N PHE A 41 7.86 -18.06 -24.16
CA PHE A 41 7.07 -16.82 -24.25
C PHE A 41 5.56 -17.04 -24.17
N SER A 42 5.07 -18.25 -24.48
CA SER A 42 3.65 -18.58 -24.32
C SER A 42 3.25 -18.56 -22.83
N SER A 43 4.09 -19.15 -21.98
CA SER A 43 3.93 -19.12 -20.52
C SER A 43 4.01 -17.69 -19.97
N ALA A 44 4.87 -16.85 -20.53
CA ALA A 44 4.96 -15.43 -20.14
C ALA A 44 3.67 -14.67 -20.44
N PHE A 45 3.10 -14.87 -21.62
CA PHE A 45 1.82 -14.24 -22.01
C PHE A 45 0.68 -14.74 -21.11
N SER A 46 0.63 -16.04 -20.84
CA SER A 46 -0.36 -16.65 -19.95
C SER A 46 -0.28 -16.09 -18.53
N ALA A 47 0.94 -15.88 -18.01
CA ALA A 47 1.15 -15.27 -16.71
C ALA A 47 0.66 -13.82 -16.63
N ILE A 48 0.94 -13.01 -17.66
CA ILE A 48 0.44 -11.63 -17.74
C ILE A 48 -1.09 -11.62 -17.78
N LYS A 49 -1.69 -12.48 -18.61
CA LYS A 49 -3.13 -12.64 -18.72
C LYS A 49 -3.75 -13.02 -17.35
N LEU A 50 -3.18 -14.00 -16.67
CA LEU A 50 -3.64 -14.47 -15.36
C LEU A 50 -3.59 -13.38 -14.29
N ILE A 51 -2.57 -12.52 -14.31
CA ILE A 51 -2.38 -11.47 -13.29
C ILE A 51 -3.26 -10.24 -13.55
N PHE A 52 -3.38 -9.81 -14.81
CA PHE A 52 -3.99 -8.52 -15.13
C PHE A 52 -5.38 -8.63 -15.79
N TRP A 53 -5.60 -9.65 -16.61
CA TRP A 53 -6.84 -9.81 -17.37
C TRP A 53 -7.87 -10.69 -16.67
N ASP A 54 -7.48 -11.88 -16.28
CA ASP A 54 -8.40 -12.89 -15.75
C ASP A 54 -9.11 -12.45 -14.47
N PRO A 55 -8.47 -11.72 -13.52
CA PRO A 55 -9.18 -11.22 -12.34
C PRO A 55 -10.32 -10.25 -12.63
N LEU A 56 -10.30 -9.61 -13.82
CA LEU A 56 -11.30 -8.63 -14.22
C LEU A 56 -12.33 -9.19 -15.18
N PHE A 57 -11.93 -10.10 -16.10
CA PHE A 57 -12.71 -10.45 -17.27
C PHE A 57 -12.98 -11.93 -17.47
N ASP A 58 -12.27 -12.84 -16.77
CA ASP A 58 -12.57 -14.28 -16.86
C ASP A 58 -13.88 -14.61 -16.14
N GLU A 59 -14.81 -15.29 -16.83
CA GLU A 59 -16.17 -15.55 -16.32
C GLU A 59 -16.18 -16.34 -15.01
N ASN A 60 -15.29 -17.29 -14.84
CA ASN A 60 -15.22 -18.14 -13.65
C ASN A 60 -14.42 -17.52 -12.51
N PHE A 61 -13.31 -16.86 -12.84
CA PHE A 61 -12.37 -16.32 -11.85
C PHE A 61 -12.74 -14.90 -11.40
N ALA A 62 -13.28 -14.05 -12.29
CA ALA A 62 -13.57 -12.66 -11.98
C ALA A 62 -14.68 -12.48 -10.92
N SER A 63 -15.64 -13.40 -10.83
CA SER A 63 -16.68 -13.34 -9.78
C SER A 63 -16.10 -13.41 -8.36
N TYR A 64 -15.03 -14.17 -8.19
CA TYR A 64 -14.28 -14.26 -6.93
C TYR A 64 -13.23 -13.15 -6.81
N ALA A 65 -12.49 -12.88 -7.89
CA ALA A 65 -11.34 -11.99 -7.85
C ALA A 65 -11.73 -10.50 -7.69
N ARG A 66 -12.80 -10.03 -8.33
CA ARG A 66 -13.23 -8.61 -8.24
C ARG A 66 -13.52 -8.14 -6.81
N PRO A 67 -14.32 -8.86 -5.98
CA PRO A 67 -14.49 -8.49 -4.58
C PRO A 67 -13.17 -8.48 -3.80
N GLN A 68 -12.31 -9.46 -4.03
CA GLN A 68 -11.00 -9.55 -3.39
C GLN A 68 -10.08 -8.38 -3.74
N LEU A 69 -10.10 -7.94 -5.00
CA LEU A 69 -9.37 -6.75 -5.41
C LEU A 69 -9.84 -5.50 -4.67
N LEU A 70 -11.15 -5.31 -4.50
CA LEU A 70 -11.72 -4.19 -3.77
C LEU A 70 -11.36 -4.22 -2.28
N VAL A 71 -11.45 -5.40 -1.65
CA VAL A 71 -11.08 -5.58 -0.23
C VAL A 71 -9.61 -5.24 -0.01
N LYS A 72 -8.72 -5.66 -0.92
CA LYS A 72 -7.28 -5.37 -0.81
C LYS A 72 -6.94 -3.93 -1.21
N ALA A 73 -7.63 -3.36 -2.19
CA ALA A 73 -7.39 -1.99 -2.64
C ALA A 73 -7.85 -0.94 -1.62
N GLY A 74 -8.92 -1.20 -0.86
CA GLY A 74 -9.48 -0.27 0.11
C GLY A 74 -8.45 0.27 1.11
N PRO A 75 -7.76 -0.58 1.89
CA PRO A 75 -6.73 -0.15 2.82
C PRO A 75 -5.58 0.61 2.13
N ILE A 76 -5.13 0.15 0.96
CA ILE A 76 -4.04 0.79 0.21
C ILE A 76 -4.43 2.21 -0.22
N ILE A 77 -5.66 2.41 -0.70
CA ILE A 77 -6.18 3.71 -1.10
C ILE A 77 -6.25 4.65 0.12
N LEU A 78 -6.77 4.18 1.25
CA LEU A 78 -6.84 4.98 2.49
C LEU A 78 -5.46 5.40 2.98
N ILE A 79 -4.49 4.48 2.97
CA ILE A 79 -3.10 4.75 3.31
C ILE A 79 -2.51 5.79 2.34
N ALA A 80 -2.72 5.64 1.04
CA ALA A 80 -2.21 6.56 0.03
C ALA A 80 -2.77 7.99 0.21
N ILE A 81 -4.06 8.13 0.55
CA ILE A 81 -4.69 9.41 0.86
C ILE A 81 -4.02 10.03 2.10
N GLY A 82 -3.86 9.27 3.18
CA GLY A 82 -3.22 9.73 4.40
C GLY A 82 -1.77 10.19 4.16
N LEU A 83 -0.99 9.38 3.46
CA LEU A 83 0.40 9.71 3.11
C LEU A 83 0.51 10.94 2.21
N SER A 84 -0.45 11.15 1.30
CA SER A 84 -0.45 12.32 0.42
C SER A 84 -0.50 13.65 1.18
N ILE A 85 -1.19 13.68 2.32
CA ILE A 85 -1.26 14.84 3.21
C ILE A 85 0.10 15.07 3.87
N GLY A 86 0.72 14.01 4.40
CA GLY A 86 2.06 14.07 5.00
C GLY A 86 3.12 14.55 4.00
N PHE A 87 3.12 14.03 2.78
CA PHE A 87 4.06 14.43 1.74
C PHE A 87 3.91 15.91 1.34
N LYS A 88 2.68 16.42 1.29
CA LYS A 88 2.46 17.87 1.08
C LYS A 88 3.00 18.73 2.22
N ALA A 89 3.00 18.21 3.45
CA ALA A 89 3.60 18.87 4.61
C ALA A 89 5.13 18.67 4.69
N GLY A 90 5.75 18.00 3.73
CA GLY A 90 7.20 17.72 3.72
C GLY A 90 7.63 16.60 4.67
N ILE A 91 6.68 15.78 5.14
CA ILE A 91 6.95 14.65 6.04
C ILE A 91 6.92 13.36 5.20
N TRP A 92 8.05 12.65 5.17
CA TRP A 92 8.19 11.41 4.43
C TRP A 92 8.03 10.20 5.36
N ASN A 93 6.82 9.67 5.43
CA ASN A 93 6.52 8.48 6.21
C ASN A 93 6.54 7.24 5.29
N ILE A 94 7.51 6.34 5.49
CA ILE A 94 7.59 5.04 4.80
C ILE A 94 7.06 3.92 5.71
N GLY A 95 6.68 4.25 6.96
CA GLY A 95 6.22 3.31 7.99
C GLY A 95 4.71 3.04 8.01
N ALA A 96 3.98 3.38 6.96
CA ALA A 96 2.53 3.22 6.92
C ALA A 96 2.07 1.76 7.08
N GLU A 97 2.86 0.81 6.60
CA GLU A 97 2.60 -0.62 6.75
C GLU A 97 2.62 -1.04 8.23
N GLY A 98 3.63 -0.65 9.00
CA GLY A 98 3.69 -0.91 10.43
C GLY A 98 2.54 -0.25 11.20
N GLN A 99 2.11 0.95 10.80
CA GLN A 99 0.94 1.62 11.37
C GLN A 99 -0.34 0.84 11.09
N TYR A 100 -0.47 0.29 9.89
CA TYR A 100 -1.58 -0.56 9.50
C TYR A 100 -1.61 -1.87 10.29
N ILE A 101 -0.47 -2.53 10.46
CA ILE A 101 -0.33 -3.77 11.24
C ILE A 101 -0.78 -3.54 12.70
N LEU A 102 -0.23 -2.50 13.38
CA LEU A 102 -0.60 -2.19 14.76
C LEU A 102 -2.08 -1.78 14.86
N GLY A 103 -2.57 -1.02 13.88
CA GLY A 103 -3.99 -0.69 13.80
C GLY A 103 -4.88 -1.94 13.70
N ALA A 104 -4.49 -2.91 12.87
CA ALA A 104 -5.21 -4.17 12.74
C ALA A 104 -5.19 -5.00 14.03
N ILE A 105 -4.05 -5.09 14.72
CA ILE A 105 -3.92 -5.78 16.01
C ILE A 105 -4.84 -5.16 17.06
N PHE A 106 -4.85 -3.83 17.19
CA PHE A 106 -5.72 -3.14 18.15
C PHE A 106 -7.21 -3.32 17.83
N GLY A 107 -7.59 -3.19 16.55
CA GLY A 107 -8.96 -3.44 16.12
C GLY A 107 -9.41 -4.89 16.36
N ALA A 108 -8.57 -5.86 16.01
CA ALA A 108 -8.83 -7.28 16.23
C ALA A 108 -8.93 -7.62 17.73
N SER A 109 -8.10 -7.01 18.58
CA SER A 109 -8.14 -7.22 20.04
C SER A 109 -9.49 -6.85 20.64
N VAL A 110 -10.12 -5.76 20.14
CA VAL A 110 -11.47 -5.38 20.58
C VAL A 110 -12.49 -6.43 20.16
N ALA A 111 -12.42 -6.91 18.90
CA ALA A 111 -13.35 -7.95 18.43
C ALA A 111 -13.23 -9.23 19.26
N LEU A 112 -12.00 -9.68 19.51
CA LEU A 112 -11.73 -10.90 20.27
C LEU A 112 -12.14 -10.79 21.75
N SER A 113 -11.91 -9.62 22.39
CA SER A 113 -12.26 -9.41 23.79
C SER A 113 -13.77 -9.34 24.02
N LEU A 114 -14.54 -8.95 23.01
CA LEU A 114 -16.01 -8.86 23.10
C LEU A 114 -16.71 -10.09 22.55
N TYR A 115 -16.00 -11.05 21.97
CA TYR A 115 -16.59 -12.31 21.52
C TYR A 115 -17.09 -13.15 22.72
N PRO A 116 -18.29 -13.77 22.69
CA PRO A 116 -19.25 -13.92 21.58
C PRO A 116 -20.39 -12.89 21.57
N GLN A 117 -20.21 -11.71 22.12
CA GLN A 117 -21.27 -10.69 22.16
C GLN A 117 -21.59 -10.18 20.76
N GLU A 118 -22.88 -10.05 20.44
CA GLU A 118 -23.37 -9.46 19.20
C GLU A 118 -23.90 -8.05 19.50
N SER A 119 -23.12 -7.02 19.19
CA SER A 119 -23.51 -5.62 19.38
C SER A 119 -23.10 -4.77 18.19
N VAL A 120 -23.99 -3.87 17.77
CA VAL A 120 -23.73 -2.90 16.69
C VAL A 120 -22.56 -1.96 17.02
N PHE A 121 -22.24 -1.77 18.30
CA PHE A 121 -21.15 -0.92 18.76
C PHE A 121 -19.76 -1.55 18.61
N ILE A 122 -19.65 -2.85 18.38
CA ILE A 122 -18.36 -3.55 18.22
C ILE A 122 -17.60 -3.01 17.01
N PHE A 123 -18.26 -2.87 15.88
CA PHE A 123 -17.62 -2.40 14.66
C PHE A 123 -17.06 -0.96 14.77
N PRO A 124 -17.82 0.04 15.26
CA PRO A 124 -17.26 1.37 15.57
C PRO A 124 -16.11 1.34 16.59
N ALA A 125 -16.20 0.51 17.62
CA ALA A 125 -15.15 0.36 18.63
C ALA A 125 -13.86 -0.21 18.02
N MET A 126 -13.96 -1.20 17.12
CA MET A 126 -12.82 -1.74 16.37
C MET A 126 -12.15 -0.66 15.50
N ILE A 127 -12.94 0.17 14.81
CA ILE A 127 -12.40 1.28 13.99
C ILE A 127 -11.63 2.26 14.86
N LEU A 128 -12.21 2.68 15.99
CA LEU A 128 -11.55 3.62 16.91
C LEU A 128 -10.27 3.02 17.52
N ALA A 129 -10.32 1.78 17.97
CA ALA A 129 -9.15 1.08 18.50
C ALA A 129 -8.06 0.94 17.45
N GLY A 130 -8.42 0.56 16.21
CA GLY A 130 -7.49 0.47 15.10
C GLY A 130 -6.84 1.81 14.75
N ALA A 131 -7.64 2.88 14.70
CA ALA A 131 -7.14 4.23 14.49
C ALA A 131 -6.17 4.66 15.59
N MET A 132 -6.49 4.37 16.85
CA MET A 132 -5.60 4.65 17.99
C MET A 132 -4.30 3.84 17.92
N GLY A 133 -4.36 2.55 17.61
CA GLY A 133 -3.16 1.72 17.47
C GLY A 133 -2.22 2.23 16.39
N GLY A 134 -2.74 2.53 15.20
CA GLY A 134 -1.97 3.12 14.10
C GLY A 134 -1.42 4.51 14.46
N PHE A 135 -2.22 5.34 15.13
CA PHE A 135 -1.80 6.67 15.59
C PHE A 135 -0.66 6.60 16.62
N ILE A 136 -0.77 5.76 17.64
CA ILE A 136 0.27 5.57 18.66
C ILE A 136 1.57 5.13 18.00
N TRP A 137 1.50 4.22 17.05
CA TRP A 137 2.68 3.77 16.31
C TRP A 137 3.30 4.89 15.47
N ALA A 138 2.48 5.70 14.82
CA ALA A 138 2.92 6.88 14.04
C ALA A 138 3.54 7.96 14.93
N LEU A 139 3.12 8.06 16.18
CA LEU A 139 3.62 9.06 17.13
C LEU A 139 5.11 8.86 17.45
N ILE A 140 5.59 7.61 17.44
CA ILE A 140 7.00 7.29 17.76
C ILE A 140 7.97 8.01 16.81
N PRO A 141 7.93 7.82 15.48
CA PRO A 141 8.84 8.53 14.58
C PRO A 141 8.60 10.03 14.56
N ALA A 142 7.35 10.48 14.80
CA ALA A 142 7.03 11.91 14.87
C ALA A 142 7.71 12.58 16.07
N LEU A 143 7.62 11.99 17.26
CA LEU A 143 8.27 12.51 18.48
C LEU A 143 9.80 12.48 18.35
N LEU A 144 10.35 11.39 17.80
CA LEU A 144 11.80 11.29 17.59
C LEU A 144 12.31 12.35 16.60
N LYS A 145 11.53 12.66 15.55
CA LYS A 145 11.87 13.76 14.64
C LYS A 145 11.84 15.12 15.32
N VAL A 146 10.80 15.40 16.12
CA VAL A 146 10.62 16.72 16.76
C VAL A 146 11.66 16.97 17.84
N TYR A 147 11.86 16.02 18.75
CA TYR A 147 12.73 16.20 19.91
C TYR A 147 14.19 15.89 19.63
N PHE A 148 14.48 14.87 18.81
CA PHE A 148 15.85 14.41 18.56
C PHE A 148 16.35 14.72 17.13
N LYS A 149 15.50 15.34 16.29
CA LYS A 149 15.82 15.67 14.88
C LYS A 149 16.30 14.47 14.08
N THR A 150 15.76 13.29 14.40
CA THR A 150 16.09 12.04 13.68
C THR A 150 15.51 12.04 12.28
N ASN A 151 16.03 11.16 11.42
CA ASN A 151 15.50 10.96 10.09
C ASN A 151 14.22 10.11 10.17
N GLU A 152 13.06 10.71 9.89
CA GLU A 152 11.75 10.05 9.95
C GLU A 152 11.62 8.89 8.98
N ILE A 153 12.32 8.94 7.84
CA ILE A 153 12.31 7.88 6.82
C ILE A 153 12.90 6.60 7.41
N LEU A 154 14.09 6.71 8.02
CA LEU A 154 14.78 5.56 8.61
C LEU A 154 14.02 5.01 9.82
N VAL A 155 13.57 5.90 10.72
CA VAL A 155 12.84 5.47 11.92
C VAL A 155 11.53 4.79 11.56
N SER A 156 10.75 5.36 10.63
CA SER A 156 9.48 4.77 10.23
C SER A 156 9.67 3.42 9.53
N LEU A 157 10.72 3.27 8.71
CA LEU A 157 11.06 1.99 8.07
C LEU A 157 11.46 0.91 9.10
N MET A 158 12.32 1.26 10.08
CA MET A 158 12.70 0.32 11.14
C MET A 158 11.49 -0.14 11.98
N LEU A 159 10.53 0.75 12.22
CA LEU A 159 9.31 0.43 12.92
C LEU A 159 8.37 -0.50 12.13
N VAL A 160 8.47 -0.58 10.80
CA VAL A 160 7.75 -1.62 10.02
C VAL A 160 8.24 -2.99 10.42
N TYR A 161 9.56 -3.22 10.42
CA TYR A 161 10.14 -4.52 10.82
C TYR A 161 9.81 -4.90 12.25
N VAL A 162 9.74 -3.90 13.16
CA VAL A 162 9.31 -4.16 14.54
C VAL A 162 7.86 -4.59 14.58
N ALA A 163 6.98 -3.92 13.83
CA ALA A 163 5.56 -4.24 13.76
C ALA A 163 5.31 -5.65 13.17
N GLU A 164 6.04 -6.02 12.12
CA GLU A 164 6.00 -7.37 11.53
C GLU A 164 6.40 -8.47 12.51
N ASN A 165 7.33 -8.18 13.42
CA ASN A 165 7.75 -9.16 14.44
C ASN A 165 6.83 -9.20 15.67
N ILE A 166 5.90 -8.25 15.81
CA ILE A 166 4.86 -8.27 16.86
C ILE A 166 3.64 -9.06 16.40
N LEU A 167 3.38 -9.12 15.08
CA LEU A 167 2.26 -9.84 14.48
C LEU A 167 2.44 -11.35 14.58
#